data_70279b1dce54c89f478329dba095a811
#
_entry.id   70279b1dce54c89f478329dba095a811
#
_cell.length_a   1.000
_cell.length_b   1.000
_cell.length_c   1.000
_cell.angle_alpha   90.00
_cell.angle_beta   90.00
_cell.angle_gamma   90.00
#
_symmetry.space_group_name_H-M   'P 1'
#
loop_
_entity.id
_entity.type
_entity.pdbx_description
1 polymer ?
#
loop_
_entity_poly.entity_id
_entity_poly.type
_entity_poly.pdbx_seq_one_letter_code
_entity_poly.pdbx_strand_id
1 'polypeptide(L)'
;MLKNSLYLCVALAATMLVACGGGEKKQNNKATTPTVEQEATPLSRDAQLQALLEATPEAQRADMEYLINNMIDEDRETMDLELLKENVAYANIAREKYAWAKALPVEVYQQDVLPYHVVDEVRDSWRKELYELFSPAVDTCTTMYSAICAVNANIPRLTGVDYNTKREKTNQSPRESMRQGMASCTGLSILLVDAYRAVGIPARFVGTASWHDDRGNHSWTEVWLDGEWRVTEYYFPSQLDHLWFMADAAKAKADDRTYAIYATRFGKAADDWFPMVWADEDENCPIEELPKTIGAENVTNHYIALAYDQYTRHLEAGTHTFLRIAGYKEEGKKEHSEDRKAMGVDIFRSTEQMGGGLTADEKRDMNDYFAVLLPKNTEYELRYYNDADELVTKQVFLGEEEMLVEIYAR
;
A
#
# COMPACT_ATOMS: atom_id res chain seq x y z
N MET A 1 19.03 27.65 32.47
CA MET A 1 18.99 29.04 32.03
C MET A 1 17.83 29.18 31.04
N LEU A 2 16.76 29.82 31.55
CA LEU A 2 15.55 30.14 30.78
C LEU A 2 15.84 31.28 29.79
N LYS A 3 15.32 31.18 28.57
CA LYS A 3 15.02 32.35 27.73
C LYS A 3 13.65 32.21 27.11
N ASN A 4 12.72 32.96 27.69
CA ASN A 4 11.40 33.28 27.17
C ASN A 4 11.55 34.17 25.92
N SER A 5 10.77 33.91 24.87
CA SER A 5 10.54 34.85 23.78
C SER A 5 9.05 35.16 23.69
N LEU A 6 8.69 36.39 24.02
CA LEU A 6 7.35 36.99 23.96
C LEU A 6 7.03 37.28 22.48
N TYR A 7 5.86 36.87 22.01
CA TYR A 7 5.27 37.42 20.77
C TYR A 7 4.31 38.56 21.14
N LEU A 8 4.61 39.72 20.57
CA LEU A 8 3.90 40.99 20.74
C LEU A 8 2.76 41.07 19.71
N CYS A 9 1.51 41.11 20.19
CA CYS A 9 0.34 41.45 19.38
C CYS A 9 0.27 42.96 19.18
N VAL A 10 0.31 43.44 17.94
CA VAL A 10 0.03 44.87 17.62
C VAL A 10 -1.42 44.99 17.20
N ALA A 11 -2.20 45.63 18.01
CA ALA A 11 -3.56 46.09 17.71
C ALA A 11 -3.49 47.51 17.10
N LEU A 12 -3.95 47.70 15.87
CA LEU A 12 -4.15 49.01 15.26
C LEU A 12 -5.53 49.53 15.65
N ALA A 13 -5.54 50.59 16.41
CA ALA A 13 -6.73 51.38 16.69
C ALA A 13 -6.85 52.53 15.66
N ALA A 14 -7.95 52.54 14.89
CA ALA A 14 -8.28 53.65 14.01
C ALA A 14 -9.07 54.71 14.78
N THR A 15 -8.52 55.88 14.88
CA THR A 15 -9.14 57.09 15.47
C THR A 15 -10.02 57.78 14.43
N MET A 16 -11.30 57.99 14.77
CA MET A 16 -12.22 58.87 14.06
C MET A 16 -11.96 60.32 14.39
N LEU A 17 -11.79 61.16 13.40
CA LEU A 17 -11.88 62.61 13.49
C LEU A 17 -13.25 63.08 12.99
N VAL A 18 -14.01 63.74 13.87
CA VAL A 18 -15.25 64.44 13.56
C VAL A 18 -14.89 65.89 13.17
N ALA A 19 -15.31 66.31 11.99
CA ALA A 19 -15.34 67.73 11.62
C ALA A 19 -16.77 68.13 11.26
N CYS A 20 -17.36 69.04 12.04
CA CYS A 20 -18.62 69.72 11.74
C CYS A 20 -18.42 70.82 10.70
N GLY A 21 -19.31 70.89 9.71
CA GLY A 21 -19.44 72.04 8.83
C GLY A 21 -20.77 72.00 8.07
N GLY A 22 -21.69 72.90 8.43
CA GLY A 22 -23.06 72.91 7.91
C GLY A 22 -23.18 73.48 6.50
N GLY A 23 -24.24 73.10 5.79
CA GLY A 23 -24.63 73.63 4.46
C GLY A 23 -25.85 72.90 3.94
N GLU A 24 -27.06 73.46 4.13
CA GLU A 24 -28.31 73.00 3.52
C GLU A 24 -28.28 73.11 2.01
N LYS A 25 -28.58 71.99 1.34
CA LYS A 25 -29.21 72.01 -0.02
C LYS A 25 -30.10 70.77 -0.18
N LYS A 26 -31.37 71.06 -0.40
CA LYS A 26 -32.39 70.08 -0.82
C LYS A 26 -31.94 69.34 -2.09
N GLN A 27 -31.98 68.05 -2.07
CA GLN A 27 -32.01 67.23 -3.27
C GLN A 27 -32.82 65.93 -3.13
N ASN A 28 -33.60 65.66 -4.13
CA ASN A 28 -34.57 64.59 -4.32
C ASN A 28 -34.10 63.22 -3.87
N ASN A 29 -34.87 62.58 -2.99
CA ASN A 29 -34.82 61.18 -2.70
C ASN A 29 -35.34 60.39 -3.87
N LYS A 30 -34.44 59.76 -4.68
CA LYS A 30 -34.73 58.52 -5.38
C LYS A 30 -34.29 57.40 -4.43
N ALA A 31 -35.26 56.69 -3.88
CA ALA A 31 -34.99 55.48 -3.11
C ALA A 31 -34.37 54.42 -4.05
N THR A 32 -33.08 54.20 -3.94
CA THR A 32 -32.41 53.02 -4.44
C THR A 32 -32.66 51.91 -3.40
N THR A 33 -33.55 50.97 -3.77
CA THR A 33 -33.73 49.70 -3.07
C THR A 33 -32.36 48.98 -3.10
N PRO A 34 -31.81 48.55 -1.96
CA PRO A 34 -30.61 47.71 -1.98
C PRO A 34 -31.01 46.40 -2.64
N THR A 35 -30.36 46.09 -3.76
CA THR A 35 -30.43 44.77 -4.35
C THR A 35 -29.75 43.83 -3.33
N VAL A 36 -30.58 43.08 -2.62
CA VAL A 36 -30.10 41.95 -1.83
C VAL A 36 -29.56 40.95 -2.83
N GLU A 37 -28.26 40.86 -2.95
CA GLU A 37 -27.64 39.70 -3.60
C GLU A 37 -28.11 38.46 -2.81
N GLN A 38 -29.05 37.72 -3.41
CA GLN A 38 -29.38 36.39 -2.90
C GLN A 38 -28.13 35.56 -3.02
N GLU A 39 -27.48 35.26 -1.89
CA GLU A 39 -26.46 34.20 -1.82
C GLU A 39 -27.13 32.93 -2.40
N ALA A 40 -26.58 32.44 -3.51
CA ALA A 40 -27.09 31.20 -4.13
C ALA A 40 -26.93 30.08 -3.10
N THR A 41 -28.01 29.38 -2.81
CA THR A 41 -27.97 28.18 -1.95
C THR A 41 -26.93 27.20 -2.52
N PRO A 42 -25.97 26.72 -1.73
CA PRO A 42 -24.99 25.75 -2.21
C PRO A 42 -25.67 24.54 -2.85
N LEU A 43 -25.16 24.08 -3.96
CA LEU A 43 -25.66 22.87 -4.62
C LEU A 43 -25.56 21.67 -3.67
N SER A 44 -26.56 20.78 -3.71
CA SER A 44 -26.45 19.46 -3.06
C SER A 44 -25.27 18.69 -3.59
N ARG A 45 -24.76 17.73 -2.82
CA ARG A 45 -23.59 16.93 -3.22
C ARG A 45 -23.83 16.20 -4.56
N ASP A 46 -25.00 15.59 -4.76
CA ASP A 46 -25.36 14.95 -6.02
C ASP A 46 -25.38 15.93 -7.18
N ALA A 47 -25.89 17.16 -6.97
CA ALA A 47 -25.86 18.18 -7.99
C ALA A 47 -24.44 18.65 -8.35
N GLN A 48 -23.51 18.67 -7.37
CA GLN A 48 -22.10 18.97 -7.61
C GLN A 48 -21.42 17.86 -8.44
N LEU A 49 -21.66 16.58 -8.10
CA LEU A 49 -21.15 15.43 -8.86
C LEU A 49 -21.72 15.38 -10.28
N GLN A 50 -22.99 15.67 -10.45
CA GLN A 50 -23.62 15.75 -11.77
C GLN A 50 -23.02 16.91 -12.61
N ALA A 51 -22.81 18.08 -12.02
CA ALA A 51 -22.18 19.21 -12.69
C ALA A 51 -20.71 18.90 -13.08
N LEU A 52 -19.98 18.15 -12.21
CA LEU A 52 -18.65 17.66 -12.52
C LEU A 52 -18.68 16.74 -13.75
N LEU A 53 -19.59 15.77 -13.79
CA LEU A 53 -19.74 14.84 -14.90
C LEU A 53 -20.04 15.58 -16.22
N GLU A 54 -20.95 16.55 -16.19
CA GLU A 54 -21.32 17.36 -17.36
C GLU A 54 -20.15 18.24 -17.85
N ALA A 55 -19.34 18.76 -16.93
CA ALA A 55 -18.15 19.56 -17.24
C ALA A 55 -16.96 18.72 -17.72
N THR A 56 -16.98 17.40 -17.51
CA THR A 56 -15.90 16.50 -17.91
C THR A 56 -15.84 16.36 -19.43
N PRO A 57 -14.64 16.44 -20.07
CA PRO A 57 -14.49 16.23 -21.51
C PRO A 57 -15.13 14.91 -21.96
N GLU A 58 -15.77 14.90 -23.14
CA GLU A 58 -16.52 13.75 -23.64
C GLU A 58 -15.70 12.46 -23.66
N ALA A 59 -14.42 12.53 -24.05
CA ALA A 59 -13.52 11.38 -24.07
C ALA A 59 -13.20 10.77 -22.69
N GLN A 60 -13.43 11.53 -21.60
CA GLN A 60 -13.16 11.14 -20.21
C GLN A 60 -14.45 10.91 -19.41
N ARG A 61 -15.60 11.20 -20.00
CA ARG A 61 -16.89 11.19 -19.27
C ARG A 61 -17.26 9.81 -18.75
N ALA A 62 -17.02 8.76 -19.52
CA ALA A 62 -17.29 7.38 -19.09
C ALA A 62 -16.43 6.97 -17.87
N ASP A 63 -15.17 7.42 -17.80
CA ASP A 63 -14.28 7.17 -16.68
C ASP A 63 -14.74 7.93 -15.43
N MET A 64 -15.12 9.20 -15.57
CA MET A 64 -15.69 10.00 -14.47
C MET A 64 -16.99 9.40 -13.96
N GLU A 65 -17.88 8.99 -14.85
CA GLU A 65 -19.14 8.34 -14.51
C GLU A 65 -18.91 7.03 -13.75
N TYR A 66 -17.92 6.22 -14.17
CA TYR A 66 -17.55 5.00 -13.49
C TYR A 66 -17.12 5.27 -12.04
N LEU A 67 -16.25 6.25 -11.82
CA LEU A 67 -15.80 6.62 -10.47
C LEU A 67 -16.95 7.10 -9.59
N ILE A 68 -17.79 8.01 -10.09
CA ILE A 68 -18.95 8.56 -9.34
C ILE A 68 -19.94 7.46 -8.95
N ASN A 69 -20.18 6.50 -9.84
CA ASN A 69 -21.17 5.44 -9.61
C ASN A 69 -20.67 4.35 -8.67
N ASN A 70 -19.35 4.16 -8.56
CA ASN A 70 -18.75 3.08 -7.79
C ASN A 70 -18.04 3.56 -6.50
N MET A 71 -17.89 4.87 -6.27
CA MET A 71 -17.25 5.36 -5.04
C MET A 71 -18.02 4.93 -3.78
N ILE A 72 -17.31 4.73 -2.69
CA ILE A 72 -17.91 4.43 -1.38
C ILE A 72 -18.72 5.62 -0.87
N ASP A 73 -19.65 5.39 0.07
CA ASP A 73 -20.57 6.42 0.54
C ASP A 73 -19.85 7.61 1.21
N GLU A 74 -18.80 7.36 1.97
CA GLU A 74 -17.99 8.41 2.58
C GLU A 74 -17.34 9.31 1.52
N ASP A 75 -16.71 8.72 0.51
CA ASP A 75 -16.09 9.48 -0.58
C ASP A 75 -17.14 10.25 -1.39
N ARG A 76 -18.35 9.69 -1.55
CA ARG A 76 -19.45 10.39 -2.23
C ARG A 76 -19.78 11.72 -1.54
N GLU A 77 -19.73 11.76 -0.22
CA GLU A 77 -20.04 12.95 0.57
C GLU A 77 -18.87 13.93 0.69
N THR A 78 -17.63 13.40 0.81
CA THR A 78 -16.47 14.18 1.24
C THR A 78 -15.42 14.44 0.17
N MET A 79 -15.43 13.67 -0.94
CA MET A 79 -14.39 13.71 -1.97
C MET A 79 -14.16 15.11 -2.55
N ASP A 80 -12.92 15.54 -2.66
CA ASP A 80 -12.55 16.74 -3.40
C ASP A 80 -12.76 16.53 -4.90
N LEU A 81 -13.59 17.37 -5.52
CA LEU A 81 -13.92 17.28 -6.94
C LEU A 81 -12.73 17.62 -7.84
N GLU A 82 -11.80 18.44 -7.40
CA GLU A 82 -10.57 18.72 -8.14
C GLU A 82 -9.64 17.52 -8.15
N LEU A 83 -9.60 16.75 -7.06
CA LEU A 83 -8.89 15.48 -7.01
C LEU A 83 -9.44 14.51 -8.06
N LEU A 84 -10.77 14.33 -8.14
CA LEU A 84 -11.39 13.47 -9.16
C LEU A 84 -11.04 13.90 -10.58
N LYS A 85 -11.08 15.22 -10.87
CA LYS A 85 -10.70 15.77 -12.19
C LYS A 85 -9.24 15.44 -12.52
N GLU A 86 -8.33 15.72 -11.61
CA GLU A 86 -6.90 15.44 -11.78
C GLU A 86 -6.68 13.95 -11.99
N ASN A 87 -7.33 13.11 -11.18
CA ASN A 87 -7.22 11.66 -11.29
C ASN A 87 -7.62 11.15 -12.67
N VAL A 88 -8.80 11.52 -13.17
CA VAL A 88 -9.30 11.12 -14.49
C VAL A 88 -8.39 11.66 -15.59
N ALA A 89 -7.99 12.93 -15.51
CA ALA A 89 -7.13 13.56 -16.52
C ALA A 89 -5.79 12.81 -16.66
N TYR A 90 -5.08 12.53 -15.56
CA TYR A 90 -3.78 11.88 -15.61
C TYR A 90 -3.87 10.37 -15.90
N ALA A 91 -4.94 9.69 -15.51
CA ALA A 91 -5.20 8.31 -15.94
C ALA A 91 -5.37 8.23 -17.47
N ASN A 92 -6.10 9.19 -18.07
CA ASN A 92 -6.26 9.27 -19.53
C ASN A 92 -4.95 9.66 -20.23
N ILE A 93 -4.16 10.57 -19.68
CA ILE A 93 -2.82 10.90 -20.21
C ILE A 93 -1.94 9.65 -20.28
N ALA A 94 -1.88 8.86 -19.22
CA ALA A 94 -1.13 7.61 -19.21
C ALA A 94 -1.68 6.59 -20.22
N ARG A 95 -3.00 6.45 -20.31
CA ARG A 95 -3.68 5.56 -21.27
C ARG A 95 -3.35 5.92 -22.72
N GLU A 96 -3.37 7.20 -23.07
CA GLU A 96 -3.05 7.64 -24.41
C GLU A 96 -1.55 7.52 -24.75
N LYS A 97 -0.69 7.71 -23.76
CA LYS A 97 0.76 7.70 -23.96
C LYS A 97 1.33 6.28 -24.10
N TYR A 98 0.89 5.34 -23.26
CA TYR A 98 1.50 4.02 -23.17
C TYR A 98 0.70 2.95 -23.92
N ALA A 99 1.38 2.22 -24.81
CA ALA A 99 0.75 1.18 -25.64
C ALA A 99 0.11 0.07 -24.79
N TRP A 100 0.74 -0.31 -23.67
CA TRP A 100 0.18 -1.30 -22.76
C TRP A 100 -1.12 -0.84 -22.10
N ALA A 101 -1.22 0.43 -21.69
CA ALA A 101 -2.42 0.98 -21.06
C ALA A 101 -3.56 1.14 -22.08
N LYS A 102 -3.23 1.51 -23.31
CA LYS A 102 -4.21 1.64 -24.42
C LYS A 102 -4.82 0.29 -24.84
N ALA A 103 -4.07 -0.78 -24.70
CA ALA A 103 -4.48 -2.14 -25.08
C ALA A 103 -5.32 -2.86 -24.01
N LEU A 104 -5.51 -2.27 -22.83
CA LEU A 104 -6.24 -2.90 -21.73
C LEU A 104 -7.74 -3.07 -22.08
N PRO A 105 -8.36 -4.18 -21.63
CA PRO A 105 -9.81 -4.27 -21.53
C PRO A 105 -10.36 -3.12 -20.68
N VAL A 106 -11.53 -2.59 -21.04
CA VAL A 106 -12.14 -1.44 -20.35
C VAL A 106 -12.38 -1.75 -18.88
N GLU A 107 -12.83 -2.96 -18.58
CA GLU A 107 -13.12 -3.43 -17.22
C GLU A 107 -11.87 -3.44 -16.35
N VAL A 108 -10.74 -3.92 -16.88
CA VAL A 108 -9.45 -3.95 -16.18
C VAL A 108 -8.93 -2.52 -15.96
N TYR A 109 -9.04 -1.67 -16.98
CA TYR A 109 -8.63 -0.27 -16.85
C TYR A 109 -9.46 0.46 -15.79
N GLN A 110 -10.78 0.32 -15.82
CA GLN A 110 -11.69 1.00 -14.89
C GLN A 110 -11.54 0.49 -13.46
N GLN A 111 -11.33 -0.82 -13.29
CA GLN A 111 -11.24 -1.43 -11.97
C GLN A 111 -9.84 -1.28 -11.33
N ASP A 112 -8.75 -1.30 -12.11
CA ASP A 112 -7.40 -1.52 -11.58
C ASP A 112 -6.36 -0.47 -12.00
N VAL A 113 -6.74 0.51 -12.88
CA VAL A 113 -5.89 1.66 -13.24
C VAL A 113 -6.53 2.98 -12.81
N LEU A 114 -7.81 3.17 -13.11
CA LEU A 114 -8.54 4.42 -12.92
C LEU A 114 -8.81 4.81 -11.46
N PRO A 115 -8.97 3.89 -10.48
CA PRO A 115 -9.31 4.25 -9.11
C PRO A 115 -8.33 5.24 -8.46
N TYR A 116 -8.88 6.11 -7.61
CA TYR A 116 -8.15 7.19 -6.92
C TYR A 116 -7.67 6.79 -5.52
N HIS A 117 -8.03 5.61 -5.05
CA HIS A 117 -7.62 5.03 -3.77
C HIS A 117 -7.36 3.53 -3.91
N VAL A 118 -6.75 2.95 -2.89
CA VAL A 118 -6.38 1.54 -2.81
C VAL A 118 -7.18 0.83 -1.71
N VAL A 119 -7.16 1.36 -0.48
CA VAL A 119 -7.91 0.91 0.69
C VAL A 119 -8.61 2.13 1.34
N ASP A 120 -8.40 2.37 2.62
CA ASP A 120 -8.98 3.46 3.40
C ASP A 120 -8.01 4.62 3.70
N GLU A 121 -6.86 4.67 3.00
CA GLU A 121 -5.89 5.76 3.15
C GLU A 121 -6.54 7.13 2.85
N VAL A 122 -5.95 8.19 3.38
CA VAL A 122 -6.39 9.57 3.09
C VAL A 122 -6.38 9.80 1.57
N ARG A 123 -7.50 10.34 1.06
CA ARG A 123 -7.62 10.70 -0.36
C ARG A 123 -6.76 11.92 -0.66
N ASP A 124 -5.68 11.74 -1.40
CA ASP A 124 -4.78 12.82 -1.81
C ASP A 124 -4.52 12.84 -3.33
N SER A 125 -3.96 13.93 -3.85
CA SER A 125 -3.68 14.13 -5.27
C SER A 125 -2.35 13.49 -5.67
N TRP A 126 -2.21 12.19 -5.51
CA TRP A 126 -0.98 11.46 -5.79
C TRP A 126 -0.71 11.21 -7.28
N ARG A 127 -1.77 11.07 -8.11
CA ARG A 127 -1.64 10.54 -9.48
C ARG A 127 -0.77 11.39 -10.38
N LYS A 128 -0.97 12.70 -10.37
CA LYS A 128 -0.14 13.62 -11.16
C LYS A 128 1.33 13.55 -10.72
N GLU A 129 1.57 13.63 -9.42
CA GLU A 129 2.92 13.63 -8.86
C GLU A 129 3.66 12.33 -9.19
N LEU A 130 3.03 11.18 -9.00
CA LEU A 130 3.62 9.88 -9.34
C LEU A 130 3.77 9.69 -10.86
N TYR A 131 2.82 10.19 -11.67
CA TYR A 131 2.99 10.17 -13.13
C TYR A 131 4.25 10.96 -13.55
N GLU A 132 4.42 12.17 -13.07
CA GLU A 132 5.58 13.01 -13.39
C GLU A 132 6.89 12.39 -12.88
N LEU A 133 6.85 11.69 -11.73
CA LEU A 133 8.00 11.05 -11.11
C LEU A 133 8.44 9.78 -11.86
N PHE A 134 7.49 8.95 -12.31
CA PHE A 134 7.77 7.64 -12.89
C PHE A 134 7.78 7.62 -14.42
N SER A 135 7.15 8.57 -15.12
CA SER A 135 7.17 8.62 -16.59
C SER A 135 8.58 8.53 -17.15
N PRO A 136 9.60 9.28 -16.66
CA PRO A 136 10.95 9.18 -17.22
C PRO A 136 11.57 7.78 -17.09
N ALA A 137 11.19 7.02 -16.07
CA ALA A 137 11.72 5.68 -15.86
C ALA A 137 11.08 4.64 -16.82
N VAL A 138 9.82 4.85 -17.24
CA VAL A 138 9.10 3.91 -18.11
C VAL A 138 9.02 4.33 -19.58
N ASP A 139 9.37 5.57 -19.93
CA ASP A 139 9.27 6.10 -21.30
C ASP A 139 10.11 5.34 -22.33
N THR A 140 11.15 4.64 -21.90
CA THR A 140 11.99 3.79 -22.76
C THR A 140 11.54 2.33 -22.79
N CYS A 141 10.54 1.96 -21.98
CA CYS A 141 10.03 0.59 -21.93
C CYS A 141 9.15 0.29 -23.14
N THR A 142 9.33 -0.89 -23.73
CA THR A 142 8.56 -1.34 -24.89
C THR A 142 7.48 -2.37 -24.54
N THR A 143 7.52 -2.91 -23.33
CA THR A 143 6.54 -3.90 -22.83
C THR A 143 6.04 -3.49 -21.44
N MET A 144 4.84 -3.95 -21.07
CA MET A 144 4.31 -3.75 -19.72
C MET A 144 5.22 -4.40 -18.67
N TYR A 145 5.76 -5.59 -18.92
CA TYR A 145 6.71 -6.25 -18.02
C TYR A 145 7.94 -5.37 -17.72
N SER A 146 8.55 -4.79 -18.76
CA SER A 146 9.70 -3.90 -18.56
C SER A 146 9.33 -2.64 -17.78
N ALA A 147 8.11 -2.12 -17.95
CA ALA A 147 7.61 -0.97 -17.19
C ALA A 147 7.34 -1.34 -15.72
N ILE A 148 6.77 -2.52 -15.45
CA ILE A 148 6.61 -3.06 -14.09
C ILE A 148 7.96 -3.12 -13.37
N CYS A 149 8.96 -3.75 -14.00
CA CYS A 149 10.32 -3.82 -13.45
C CYS A 149 10.94 -2.42 -13.21
N ALA A 150 10.74 -1.49 -14.15
CA ALA A 150 11.30 -0.15 -14.05
C ALA A 150 10.67 0.67 -12.91
N VAL A 151 9.36 0.60 -12.70
CA VAL A 151 8.69 1.25 -11.57
C VAL A 151 9.24 0.70 -10.25
N ASN A 152 9.20 -0.62 -10.07
CA ASN A 152 9.60 -1.25 -8.82
C ASN A 152 11.10 -1.02 -8.50
N ALA A 153 11.99 -1.12 -9.51
CA ALA A 153 13.41 -0.87 -9.32
C ALA A 153 13.75 0.57 -8.91
N ASN A 154 12.90 1.52 -9.27
CA ASN A 154 13.14 2.94 -9.03
C ASN A 154 12.34 3.51 -7.85
N ILE A 155 11.28 2.83 -7.37
CA ILE A 155 10.37 3.41 -6.38
C ILE A 155 11.07 3.82 -5.07
N PRO A 156 11.95 3.03 -4.43
CA PRO A 156 12.61 3.47 -3.21
C PRO A 156 13.46 4.73 -3.42
N ARG A 157 14.16 4.79 -4.55
CA ARG A 157 15.03 5.93 -4.88
C ARG A 157 14.26 7.17 -5.25
N LEU A 158 13.16 7.06 -6.00
CA LEU A 158 12.39 8.20 -6.50
C LEU A 158 11.50 8.80 -5.40
N THR A 159 10.94 7.96 -4.54
CA THR A 159 10.03 8.40 -3.48
C THR A 159 10.75 8.67 -2.15
N GLY A 160 11.91 8.05 -1.95
CA GLY A 160 12.66 8.13 -0.68
C GLY A 160 11.98 7.37 0.46
N VAL A 161 11.06 6.43 0.16
CA VAL A 161 10.29 5.69 1.17
C VAL A 161 10.89 4.31 1.37
N ASP A 162 11.15 3.97 2.63
CA ASP A 162 11.58 2.63 3.05
C ASP A 162 10.62 2.07 4.11
N TYR A 163 10.63 0.73 4.29
CA TYR A 163 9.90 0.09 5.38
C TYR A 163 10.44 0.54 6.74
N ASN A 164 9.55 0.89 7.67
CA ASN A 164 9.94 1.19 9.03
C ASN A 164 8.76 1.03 10.00
N THR A 165 9.01 0.38 11.13
CA THR A 165 8.02 0.20 12.21
C THR A 165 7.67 1.49 12.96
N LYS A 166 8.47 2.57 12.80
CA LYS A 166 8.25 3.89 13.43
C LYS A 166 7.39 4.86 12.61
N ARG A 167 6.77 4.39 11.50
CA ARG A 167 5.80 5.19 10.73
C ARG A 167 4.66 5.70 11.63
N GLU A 168 4.03 6.81 11.24
CA GLU A 168 2.96 7.43 12.04
C GLU A 168 1.68 6.58 12.09
N LYS A 169 1.31 5.91 10.98
CA LYS A 169 0.16 5.01 10.90
C LYS A 169 0.39 3.91 9.86
N THR A 170 -0.48 2.92 9.80
CA THR A 170 -0.36 1.77 8.89
C THR A 170 -0.75 2.12 7.45
N ASN A 171 -1.97 2.65 7.26
CA ASN A 171 -2.55 2.95 5.94
C ASN A 171 -2.22 4.39 5.53
N GLN A 172 -0.94 4.62 5.23
CA GLN A 172 -0.47 5.93 4.76
C GLN A 172 -0.77 6.10 3.28
N SER A 173 -1.28 7.28 2.90
CA SER A 173 -1.35 7.69 1.52
C SER A 173 0.04 7.85 0.90
N PRO A 174 0.17 7.91 -0.44
CA PRO A 174 1.45 8.16 -1.09
C PRO A 174 2.17 9.41 -0.58
N ARG A 175 1.45 10.52 -0.39
CA ARG A 175 2.04 11.76 0.12
C ARG A 175 2.45 11.68 1.58
N GLU A 176 1.68 11.01 2.42
CA GLU A 176 2.06 10.77 3.81
C GLU A 176 3.34 9.93 3.90
N SER A 177 3.43 8.86 3.10
CA SER A 177 4.61 8.00 3.02
C SER A 177 5.85 8.76 2.54
N MET A 178 5.74 9.52 1.44
CA MET A 178 6.83 10.33 0.91
C MET A 178 7.27 11.45 1.87
N ARG A 179 6.32 12.10 2.57
CA ARG A 179 6.63 13.12 3.58
C ARG A 179 7.47 12.56 4.73
N GLN A 180 7.17 11.34 5.17
CA GLN A 180 7.86 10.70 6.29
C GLN A 180 9.14 9.97 5.88
N GLY A 181 9.27 9.58 4.60
CA GLY A 181 10.34 8.71 4.12
C GLY A 181 10.24 7.28 4.64
N MET A 182 9.09 6.91 5.21
CA MET A 182 8.87 5.58 5.80
C MET A 182 7.41 5.16 5.73
N ALA A 183 7.18 3.84 5.67
CA ALA A 183 5.86 3.25 5.66
C ALA A 183 5.85 1.82 6.24
N SER A 184 4.66 1.27 6.49
CA SER A 184 4.43 -0.16 6.74
C SER A 184 4.39 -0.94 5.43
N CYS A 185 4.25 -2.28 5.49
CA CYS A 185 3.94 -3.09 4.30
C CYS A 185 2.69 -2.60 3.57
N THR A 186 1.64 -2.19 4.31
CA THR A 186 0.43 -1.60 3.73
C THR A 186 0.72 -0.29 3.01
N GLY A 187 1.41 0.67 3.66
CA GLY A 187 1.75 1.95 3.03
C GLY A 187 2.69 1.81 1.84
N LEU A 188 3.65 0.87 1.86
CA LEU A 188 4.51 0.55 0.72
C LEU A 188 3.70 -0.07 -0.44
N SER A 189 2.73 -0.93 -0.13
CA SER A 189 1.86 -1.55 -1.14
C SER A 189 0.93 -0.53 -1.78
N ILE A 190 0.33 0.38 -0.99
CA ILE A 190 -0.48 1.50 -1.50
C ILE A 190 0.37 2.34 -2.47
N LEU A 191 1.57 2.75 -2.05
CA LEU A 191 2.46 3.57 -2.87
C LEU A 191 2.86 2.86 -4.17
N LEU A 192 3.13 1.55 -4.12
CA LEU A 192 3.49 0.76 -5.30
C LEU A 192 2.31 0.58 -6.27
N VAL A 193 1.11 0.30 -5.76
CA VAL A 193 -0.13 0.21 -6.57
C VAL A 193 -0.37 1.54 -7.28
N ASP A 194 -0.28 2.66 -6.57
CA ASP A 194 -0.53 3.98 -7.14
C ASP A 194 0.56 4.40 -8.13
N ALA A 195 1.83 4.03 -7.89
CA ALA A 195 2.91 4.25 -8.85
C ALA A 195 2.69 3.47 -10.16
N TYR A 196 2.22 2.23 -10.08
CA TYR A 196 1.83 1.45 -11.26
C TYR A 196 0.65 2.07 -12.00
N ARG A 197 -0.42 2.40 -11.27
CA ARG A 197 -1.63 3.02 -11.83
C ARG A 197 -1.32 4.37 -12.49
N ALA A 198 -0.39 5.14 -11.94
CA ALA A 198 0.02 6.43 -12.50
C ALA A 198 0.60 6.33 -13.92
N VAL A 199 1.25 5.22 -14.25
CA VAL A 199 1.81 4.96 -15.61
C VAL A 199 0.99 3.93 -16.41
N GLY A 200 -0.29 3.74 -16.03
CA GLY A 200 -1.24 2.94 -16.78
C GLY A 200 -1.03 1.42 -16.67
N ILE A 201 -0.39 0.94 -15.61
CA ILE A 201 -0.25 -0.49 -15.30
C ILE A 201 -1.36 -0.87 -14.33
N PRO A 202 -2.21 -1.87 -14.64
CA PRO A 202 -3.25 -2.32 -13.72
C PRO A 202 -2.60 -2.98 -12.50
N ALA A 203 -3.00 -2.51 -11.32
CA ALA A 203 -2.48 -3.01 -10.06
C ALA A 203 -3.56 -2.99 -8.97
N ARG A 204 -3.49 -3.97 -8.05
CA ARG A 204 -4.37 -4.07 -6.90
C ARG A 204 -3.59 -4.45 -5.65
N PHE A 205 -4.14 -4.07 -4.54
CA PHE A 205 -3.61 -4.38 -3.22
C PHE A 205 -4.08 -5.77 -2.81
N VAL A 206 -3.19 -6.53 -2.20
CA VAL A 206 -3.47 -7.86 -1.69
C VAL A 206 -2.94 -7.99 -0.27
N GLY A 207 -3.57 -8.83 0.54
CA GLY A 207 -3.08 -9.11 1.88
C GLY A 207 -3.84 -10.21 2.59
N THR A 208 -3.33 -10.55 3.76
CA THR A 208 -3.95 -11.47 4.73
C THR A 208 -4.05 -10.80 6.08
N ALA A 209 -5.13 -11.08 6.82
CA ALA A 209 -5.31 -10.56 8.17
C ALA A 209 -4.30 -11.18 9.16
N SER A 210 -3.96 -12.45 8.98
CA SER A 210 -2.88 -13.12 9.72
C SER A 210 -2.29 -14.26 8.89
N TRP A 211 -1.02 -14.54 9.09
CA TRP A 211 -0.43 -15.79 8.65
C TRP A 211 -0.94 -16.96 9.50
N HIS A 212 -0.86 -18.16 8.95
CA HIS A 212 -1.39 -19.40 9.56
C HIS A 212 -0.83 -19.74 10.97
N ASP A 213 0.23 -19.10 11.40
CA ASP A 213 0.93 -19.25 12.69
C ASP A 213 0.72 -18.04 13.63
N ASP A 214 -0.25 -17.19 13.35
CA ASP A 214 -0.67 -16.02 14.13
C ASP A 214 0.43 -14.94 14.35
N ARG A 215 1.48 -14.94 13.51
CA ARG A 215 2.56 -13.94 13.65
C ARG A 215 2.21 -12.56 13.07
N GLY A 216 0.98 -12.37 12.61
CA GLY A 216 0.45 -11.09 12.13
C GLY A 216 0.12 -11.05 10.64
N ASN A 217 -0.33 -9.89 10.20
CA ASN A 217 -0.76 -9.60 8.86
C ASN A 217 0.41 -9.31 7.89
N HIS A 218 0.12 -9.37 6.61
CA HIS A 218 1.00 -8.83 5.56
C HIS A 218 0.21 -8.29 4.38
N SER A 219 0.81 -7.32 3.67
CA SER A 219 0.22 -6.67 2.51
C SER A 219 1.24 -6.54 1.39
N TRP A 220 0.79 -6.76 0.15
CA TRP A 220 1.61 -6.69 -1.06
C TRP A 220 0.79 -6.24 -2.27
N THR A 221 1.32 -6.40 -3.47
CA THR A 221 0.73 -5.91 -4.72
C THR A 221 0.59 -7.03 -5.74
N GLU A 222 -0.48 -7.00 -6.52
CA GLU A 222 -0.58 -7.72 -7.78
C GLU A 222 -0.63 -6.76 -8.96
N VAL A 223 -0.07 -7.18 -10.09
CA VAL A 223 -0.13 -6.48 -11.38
C VAL A 223 -0.76 -7.38 -12.44
N TRP A 224 -1.59 -6.79 -13.31
CA TRP A 224 -2.17 -7.50 -14.44
C TRP A 224 -1.18 -7.53 -15.60
N LEU A 225 -0.75 -8.72 -16.00
CA LEU A 225 0.19 -8.93 -17.10
C LEU A 225 -0.24 -10.11 -17.96
N ASP A 226 -0.35 -9.91 -19.28
CA ASP A 226 -0.66 -10.94 -20.26
C ASP A 226 -1.97 -11.73 -19.98
N GLY A 227 -2.96 -11.07 -19.37
CA GLY A 227 -4.25 -11.68 -19.07
C GLY A 227 -4.35 -12.36 -17.71
N GLU A 228 -3.34 -12.25 -16.86
CA GLU A 228 -3.28 -12.88 -15.54
C GLU A 228 -2.77 -11.93 -14.47
N TRP A 229 -3.18 -12.14 -13.22
CA TRP A 229 -2.61 -11.48 -12.06
C TRP A 229 -1.28 -12.10 -11.69
N ARG A 230 -0.26 -11.23 -11.51
CA ARG A 230 1.10 -11.61 -11.10
C ARG A 230 1.44 -10.95 -9.78
N VAL A 231 1.99 -11.72 -8.87
CA VAL A 231 2.37 -11.26 -7.54
C VAL A 231 3.68 -10.48 -7.59
N THR A 232 3.71 -9.31 -6.97
CA THR A 232 4.92 -8.49 -6.79
C THR A 232 4.88 -7.79 -5.43
N GLU A 233 6.02 -7.27 -5.00
CA GLU A 233 6.13 -6.54 -3.75
C GLU A 233 7.19 -5.45 -3.87
N TYR A 234 7.12 -4.44 -3.03
CA TYR A 234 8.13 -3.40 -2.91
C TYR A 234 9.52 -4.01 -2.69
N TYR A 235 10.56 -3.54 -3.35
CA TYR A 235 11.93 -4.07 -3.42
C TYR A 235 12.16 -5.33 -4.30
N PHE A 236 11.14 -5.86 -4.98
CA PHE A 236 11.29 -7.06 -5.82
C PHE A 236 11.01 -6.77 -7.30
N PRO A 237 11.87 -6.01 -7.99
CA PRO A 237 11.58 -5.45 -9.31
C PRO A 237 11.43 -6.47 -10.45
N SER A 238 11.90 -7.69 -10.29
CA SER A 238 11.87 -8.69 -11.37
C SER A 238 11.43 -10.10 -10.92
N GLN A 239 10.95 -10.21 -9.69
CA GLN A 239 10.54 -11.50 -9.10
C GLN A 239 9.02 -11.59 -9.04
N LEU A 240 8.37 -11.71 -10.21
CA LEU A 240 6.94 -11.99 -10.24
C LEU A 240 6.67 -13.43 -9.82
N ASP A 241 5.69 -13.64 -8.95
CA ASP A 241 5.22 -14.93 -8.42
C ASP A 241 6.23 -15.72 -7.56
N HIS A 242 7.37 -15.10 -7.20
CA HIS A 242 8.43 -15.73 -6.42
C HIS A 242 8.90 -14.85 -5.28
N LEU A 243 8.07 -14.74 -4.23
CA LEU A 243 8.32 -13.87 -3.09
C LEU A 243 8.56 -14.68 -1.80
N TRP A 244 9.14 -14.04 -0.81
CA TRP A 244 9.52 -14.66 0.46
C TRP A 244 8.34 -15.32 1.19
N PHE A 245 7.13 -14.75 1.09
CA PHE A 245 5.94 -15.24 1.76
C PHE A 245 5.23 -16.39 1.02
N MET A 246 5.72 -16.87 -0.11
CA MET A 246 5.10 -18.01 -0.80
C MET A 246 5.06 -19.28 0.06
N ALA A 247 6.00 -19.43 1.00
CA ALA A 247 5.98 -20.48 2.00
C ALA A 247 4.77 -20.40 2.94
N ASP A 248 4.33 -19.18 3.27
CA ASP A 248 3.16 -18.90 4.10
C ASP A 248 1.87 -19.05 3.29
N ALA A 249 1.88 -18.54 2.05
CA ALA A 249 0.77 -18.68 1.12
C ALA A 249 0.39 -20.13 0.85
N ALA A 250 1.37 -21.06 0.86
CA ALA A 250 1.14 -22.51 0.75
C ALA A 250 0.28 -23.07 1.89
N LYS A 251 0.19 -22.38 3.02
CA LYS A 251 -0.57 -22.77 4.24
C LYS A 251 -1.79 -21.89 4.51
N ALA A 252 -2.10 -20.97 3.61
CA ALA A 252 -3.30 -20.13 3.69
C ALA A 252 -4.58 -20.98 3.63
N LYS A 253 -5.68 -20.47 4.21
CA LYS A 253 -6.95 -21.20 4.32
C LYS A 253 -8.08 -20.39 3.69
N ALA A 254 -8.59 -20.84 2.56
CA ALA A 254 -9.61 -20.12 1.80
C ALA A 254 -10.98 -19.99 2.51
N ASP A 255 -11.26 -20.90 3.45
CA ASP A 255 -12.50 -20.97 4.22
C ASP A 255 -12.41 -20.31 5.61
N ASP A 256 -11.26 -19.72 5.94
CA ASP A 256 -11.04 -19.00 7.19
C ASP A 256 -10.59 -17.55 6.89
N ARG A 257 -11.46 -16.58 7.17
CA ARG A 257 -11.20 -15.17 6.84
C ARG A 257 -9.92 -14.62 7.47
N THR A 258 -9.52 -15.13 8.61
CA THR A 258 -8.29 -14.71 9.30
C THR A 258 -7.04 -15.09 8.51
N TYR A 259 -7.04 -16.29 7.92
CA TYR A 259 -5.88 -16.86 7.22
C TYR A 259 -6.03 -16.88 5.69
N ALA A 260 -7.13 -16.35 5.18
CA ALA A 260 -7.36 -16.21 3.75
C ALA A 260 -6.60 -15.01 3.17
N ILE A 261 -6.36 -15.07 1.87
CA ILE A 261 -5.72 -13.98 1.10
C ILE A 261 -6.79 -13.29 0.27
N TYR A 262 -6.87 -11.97 0.42
CA TYR A 262 -7.84 -11.13 -0.26
C TYR A 262 -7.14 -10.10 -1.16
N ALA A 263 -7.70 -9.88 -2.35
CA ALA A 263 -7.33 -8.78 -3.24
C ALA A 263 -8.43 -7.71 -3.21
N THR A 264 -8.05 -6.43 -3.16
CA THR A 264 -9.03 -5.33 -3.15
C THR A 264 -9.71 -5.15 -4.51
N ARG A 265 -10.94 -4.66 -4.47
CA ARG A 265 -11.72 -4.22 -5.61
C ARG A 265 -12.22 -2.80 -5.37
N PHE A 266 -12.09 -1.95 -6.40
CA PHE A 266 -12.62 -0.60 -6.30
C PHE A 266 -14.15 -0.61 -6.20
N GLY A 267 -14.68 0.19 -5.28
CA GLY A 267 -16.09 0.39 -5.05
C GLY A 267 -16.57 -0.22 -3.73
N LYS A 268 -17.88 -0.12 -3.54
CA LYS A 268 -18.54 -0.63 -2.35
C LYS A 268 -18.35 -2.14 -2.23
N ALA A 269 -18.14 -2.61 -1.02
CA ALA A 269 -18.17 -4.04 -0.72
C ALA A 269 -19.54 -4.60 -1.09
N ALA A 270 -19.58 -5.58 -2.00
CA ALA A 270 -20.82 -6.24 -2.43
C ALA A 270 -21.00 -7.57 -1.67
N ASP A 271 -20.30 -8.60 -2.13
CA ASP A 271 -20.42 -9.95 -1.55
C ASP A 271 -19.29 -10.25 -0.58
N ASP A 272 -18.12 -9.62 -0.76
CA ASP A 272 -16.97 -9.80 0.10
C ASP A 272 -16.23 -8.48 0.35
N TRP A 273 -15.43 -8.42 1.43
CA TRP A 273 -14.76 -7.22 1.91
C TRP A 273 -13.37 -7.54 2.43
N PHE A 274 -12.50 -6.54 2.37
CA PHE A 274 -11.10 -6.68 2.81
C PHE A 274 -10.98 -6.59 4.34
N PRO A 275 -10.43 -7.61 5.03
CA PRO A 275 -10.35 -7.64 6.49
C PRO A 275 -9.12 -6.88 7.01
N MET A 276 -9.25 -5.56 7.19
CA MET A 276 -8.17 -4.68 7.67
C MET A 276 -8.04 -4.70 9.20
N VAL A 277 -7.63 -5.82 9.77
CA VAL A 277 -7.48 -6.00 11.24
C VAL A 277 -6.53 -4.99 11.89
N TRP A 278 -5.60 -4.43 11.14
CA TRP A 278 -4.62 -3.44 11.62
C TRP A 278 -5.10 -1.99 11.58
N ALA A 279 -6.29 -1.75 11.06
CA ALA A 279 -6.88 -0.40 10.96
C ALA A 279 -7.86 -0.10 12.10
N ASP A 280 -8.27 -1.11 12.86
CA ASP A 280 -9.14 -0.95 14.04
C ASP A 280 -8.33 -0.50 15.26
N GLU A 281 -8.90 0.39 16.08
CA GLU A 281 -8.29 0.85 17.33
C GLU A 281 -8.31 -0.25 18.41
N ASP A 282 -9.25 -1.20 18.32
CA ASP A 282 -9.31 -2.38 19.19
C ASP A 282 -8.59 -3.56 18.49
N GLU A 283 -7.36 -3.81 18.88
CA GLU A 283 -6.56 -4.94 18.38
C GLU A 283 -7.22 -6.32 18.60
N ASN A 284 -8.27 -6.40 19.42
CA ASN A 284 -9.03 -7.61 19.67
C ASN A 284 -10.41 -7.62 18.99
N CYS A 285 -10.70 -6.65 18.11
CA CYS A 285 -11.96 -6.60 17.37
C CYS A 285 -12.13 -7.91 16.58
N PRO A 286 -13.26 -8.65 16.77
CA PRO A 286 -13.51 -9.83 15.97
C PRO A 286 -13.54 -9.47 14.47
N ILE A 287 -12.91 -10.29 13.63
CA ILE A 287 -12.79 -10.02 12.20
C ILE A 287 -14.16 -9.76 11.52
N GLU A 288 -15.22 -10.38 12.00
CA GLU A 288 -16.58 -10.21 11.48
C GLU A 288 -17.23 -8.87 11.84
N GLU A 289 -16.69 -8.17 12.83
CA GLU A 289 -17.14 -6.86 13.31
C GLU A 289 -16.39 -5.69 12.67
N LEU A 290 -15.31 -5.97 11.94
CA LEU A 290 -14.54 -4.95 11.22
C LEU A 290 -15.38 -4.19 10.18
N PRO A 291 -15.04 -2.92 9.88
CA PRO A 291 -15.70 -2.14 8.84
C PRO A 291 -15.68 -2.85 7.48
N LYS A 292 -16.84 -3.03 6.85
CA LYS A 292 -17.00 -3.70 5.56
C LYS A 292 -17.08 -2.69 4.41
N THR A 293 -16.10 -1.79 4.35
CA THR A 293 -16.11 -0.63 3.43
C THR A 293 -15.42 -0.92 2.10
N ILE A 294 -14.32 -1.68 2.13
CA ILE A 294 -13.50 -1.94 0.94
C ILE A 294 -13.89 -3.29 0.33
N GLY A 295 -14.34 -3.27 -0.91
CA GLY A 295 -14.65 -4.48 -1.66
C GLY A 295 -13.42 -5.36 -1.86
N ALA A 296 -13.61 -6.69 -1.82
CA ALA A 296 -12.52 -7.64 -2.00
C ALA A 296 -12.94 -8.89 -2.76
N GLU A 297 -11.93 -9.66 -3.15
CA GLU A 297 -12.04 -10.98 -3.75
C GLU A 297 -11.11 -11.95 -2.99
N ASN A 298 -11.63 -13.11 -2.59
CA ASN A 298 -10.81 -14.15 -1.98
C ASN A 298 -9.97 -14.84 -3.06
N VAL A 299 -8.67 -14.61 -3.03
CA VAL A 299 -7.70 -15.13 -4.02
C VAL A 299 -6.81 -16.24 -3.45
N THR A 300 -7.13 -16.77 -2.28
CA THR A 300 -6.32 -17.76 -1.55
C THR A 300 -5.92 -18.96 -2.42
N ASN A 301 -6.88 -19.52 -3.16
CA ASN A 301 -6.61 -20.70 -3.99
C ASN A 301 -5.61 -20.41 -5.12
N HIS A 302 -5.55 -19.17 -5.62
CA HIS A 302 -4.53 -18.77 -6.59
C HIS A 302 -3.12 -18.87 -5.97
N TYR A 303 -2.95 -18.37 -4.75
CA TYR A 303 -1.68 -18.43 -4.02
C TYR A 303 -1.26 -19.83 -3.64
N ILE A 304 -2.18 -20.67 -3.18
CA ILE A 304 -1.93 -22.10 -2.92
C ILE A 304 -1.45 -22.80 -4.20
N ALA A 305 -2.07 -22.48 -5.34
CA ALA A 305 -1.68 -23.04 -6.63
C ALA A 305 -0.29 -22.56 -7.08
N LEU A 306 0.03 -21.28 -6.94
CA LEU A 306 1.38 -20.74 -7.22
C LEU A 306 2.47 -21.41 -6.37
N ALA A 307 2.16 -21.70 -5.11
CA ALA A 307 3.08 -22.33 -4.17
C ALA A 307 3.18 -23.86 -4.32
N TYR A 308 2.32 -24.48 -5.16
CA TYR A 308 2.10 -25.92 -5.13
C TYR A 308 3.36 -26.75 -5.39
N ASP A 309 4.07 -26.51 -6.49
CA ASP A 309 5.25 -27.32 -6.85
C ASP A 309 6.40 -27.13 -5.87
N GLN A 310 6.57 -25.93 -5.33
CA GLN A 310 7.67 -25.63 -4.44
C GLN A 310 7.41 -26.10 -3.00
N TYR A 311 6.18 -25.94 -2.49
CA TYR A 311 5.88 -26.16 -1.08
C TYR A 311 4.69 -27.09 -0.83
N THR A 312 3.50 -26.79 -1.34
CA THR A 312 2.24 -27.45 -0.96
C THR A 312 2.31 -28.95 -1.14
N ARG A 313 2.83 -29.44 -2.26
CA ARG A 313 3.00 -30.87 -2.54
C ARG A 313 3.81 -31.61 -1.48
N HIS A 314 4.84 -30.99 -0.93
CA HIS A 314 5.70 -31.60 0.10
C HIS A 314 5.07 -31.53 1.49
N LEU A 315 4.29 -30.48 1.76
CA LEU A 315 3.52 -30.32 2.99
C LEU A 315 2.39 -31.36 3.03
N GLU A 316 1.65 -31.56 1.95
CA GLU A 316 0.59 -32.57 1.83
C GLU A 316 1.13 -34.01 2.00
N ALA A 317 2.34 -34.27 1.52
CA ALA A 317 3.00 -35.56 1.73
C ALA A 317 3.40 -35.83 3.18
N GLY A 318 3.35 -34.79 4.06
CA GLY A 318 3.62 -34.89 5.49
C GLY A 318 5.08 -35.16 5.87
N THR A 319 6.00 -35.13 4.91
CA THR A 319 7.43 -35.51 5.11
C THR A 319 8.34 -34.31 5.41
N HIS A 320 7.90 -33.09 5.13
CA HIS A 320 8.66 -31.86 5.28
C HIS A 320 7.92 -30.84 6.13
N THR A 321 8.66 -29.93 6.72
CA THR A 321 8.16 -28.74 7.40
C THR A 321 9.12 -27.57 7.24
N PHE A 322 8.73 -26.35 7.63
CA PHE A 322 9.57 -25.17 7.48
C PHE A 322 10.52 -24.99 8.67
N LEU A 323 11.79 -24.76 8.36
CA LEU A 323 12.73 -24.09 9.23
C LEU A 323 12.79 -22.62 8.81
N ARG A 324 12.40 -21.72 9.73
CA ARG A 324 12.44 -20.27 9.54
C ARG A 324 13.59 -19.68 10.30
N ILE A 325 14.28 -18.70 9.74
CA ILE A 325 15.45 -18.08 10.35
C ILE A 325 15.29 -16.56 10.31
N ALA A 326 15.41 -15.94 11.48
CA ALA A 326 15.43 -14.49 11.64
C ALA A 326 16.80 -14.02 12.11
N GLY A 327 17.37 -13.03 11.44
CA GLY A 327 18.64 -12.40 11.81
C GLY A 327 18.42 -11.10 12.57
N TYR A 328 19.11 -10.93 13.71
CA TYR A 328 19.07 -9.72 14.54
C TYR A 328 20.46 -9.20 14.87
N LYS A 329 20.56 -7.90 15.15
CA LYS A 329 21.80 -7.23 15.54
C LYS A 329 22.31 -7.71 16.90
N GLU A 330 21.38 -7.88 17.87
CA GLU A 330 21.70 -8.27 19.25
C GLU A 330 20.60 -9.16 19.83
N GLU A 331 20.98 -10.07 20.73
CA GLU A 331 20.03 -10.93 21.45
C GLU A 331 19.10 -10.08 22.33
N GLY A 332 17.78 -10.42 22.30
CA GLY A 332 16.74 -9.73 23.05
C GLY A 332 16.26 -8.40 22.45
N LYS A 333 16.84 -7.94 21.33
CA LYS A 333 16.39 -6.78 20.58
C LYS A 333 15.75 -7.22 19.27
N LYS A 334 14.40 -7.22 19.22
CA LYS A 334 13.63 -7.73 18.08
C LYS A 334 12.27 -7.03 17.85
N GLU A 335 12.05 -5.91 18.53
CA GLU A 335 10.73 -5.24 18.48
C GLU A 335 10.60 -4.29 17.30
N HIS A 336 11.72 -3.80 16.76
CA HIS A 336 11.74 -2.81 15.68
C HIS A 336 12.45 -3.34 14.44
N SER A 337 12.07 -2.82 13.28
CA SER A 337 12.75 -3.16 12.03
C SER A 337 14.26 -2.88 12.08
N GLU A 338 14.66 -1.82 12.78
CA GLU A 338 16.07 -1.46 12.99
C GLU A 338 16.90 -2.52 13.72
N ASP A 339 16.26 -3.44 14.46
CA ASP A 339 16.93 -4.53 15.15
C ASP A 339 17.33 -5.68 14.21
N ARG A 340 16.68 -5.74 13.01
CA ARG A 340 16.92 -6.76 12.00
C ARG A 340 18.28 -6.59 11.35
N LYS A 341 18.86 -7.72 10.93
CA LYS A 341 20.11 -7.77 10.18
C LYS A 341 20.10 -8.87 9.13
N ALA A 342 20.48 -8.51 7.90
CA ALA A 342 20.76 -9.49 6.87
C ALA A 342 22.04 -10.27 7.22
N MET A 343 21.90 -11.57 7.37
CA MET A 343 22.98 -12.50 7.66
C MET A 343 22.90 -13.70 6.74
N GLY A 344 24.00 -14.03 6.06
CA GLY A 344 24.10 -15.27 5.29
C GLY A 344 24.11 -16.48 6.22
N VAL A 345 23.25 -17.46 5.95
CA VAL A 345 23.19 -18.71 6.72
C VAL A 345 23.17 -19.91 5.80
N ASP A 346 24.02 -20.88 6.07
CA ASP A 346 24.05 -22.18 5.44
C ASP A 346 23.47 -23.24 6.36
N ILE A 347 22.72 -24.18 5.81
CA ILE A 347 22.03 -25.26 6.53
C ILE A 347 22.60 -26.60 6.10
N PHE A 348 23.13 -27.37 7.04
CA PHE A 348 23.73 -28.67 6.78
C PHE A 348 22.99 -29.79 7.51
N ARG A 349 22.93 -30.96 6.88
CA ARG A 349 22.63 -32.25 7.49
C ARG A 349 23.89 -33.09 7.43
N SER A 350 24.59 -33.23 8.55
CA SER A 350 25.95 -33.82 8.58
C SER A 350 26.91 -33.01 7.68
N THR A 351 27.33 -33.56 6.56
CA THR A 351 28.24 -32.91 5.59
C THR A 351 27.51 -32.40 4.33
N GLU A 352 26.23 -32.69 4.20
CA GLU A 352 25.43 -32.29 3.05
C GLU A 352 24.78 -30.91 3.29
N GLN A 353 25.01 -29.96 2.40
CA GLN A 353 24.32 -28.67 2.44
C GLN A 353 22.89 -28.84 1.93
N MET A 354 21.91 -28.59 2.79
CA MET A 354 20.48 -28.75 2.51
C MET A 354 19.83 -27.46 2.01
N GLY A 355 20.46 -26.32 2.24
CA GLY A 355 19.98 -25.01 1.84
C GLY A 355 20.91 -23.92 2.36
N GLY A 356 20.52 -22.69 2.08
CA GLY A 356 21.19 -21.48 2.53
C GLY A 356 20.58 -20.25 1.90
N GLY A 357 20.76 -19.10 2.55
CA GLY A 357 20.21 -17.85 2.07
C GLY A 357 20.55 -16.69 2.98
N LEU A 358 19.83 -15.59 2.81
CA LEU A 358 20.02 -14.35 3.52
C LEU A 358 18.78 -14.05 4.36
N THR A 359 18.96 -13.77 5.66
CA THR A 359 17.87 -13.27 6.51
C THR A 359 17.52 -11.83 6.11
N ALA A 360 16.30 -11.39 6.44
CA ALA A 360 15.83 -10.04 6.13
C ALA A 360 16.58 -8.97 6.93
N ASP A 361 16.78 -7.80 6.33
CA ASP A 361 17.35 -6.61 6.94
C ASP A 361 16.28 -5.66 7.52
N GLU A 362 16.70 -4.47 7.95
CA GLU A 362 15.85 -3.44 8.54
C GLU A 362 14.82 -2.82 7.60
N LYS A 363 14.97 -3.02 6.28
CA LYS A 363 14.05 -2.49 5.26
C LYS A 363 12.97 -3.49 4.84
N ARG A 364 12.94 -4.66 5.46
CA ARG A 364 11.98 -5.72 5.20
C ARG A 364 10.90 -5.78 6.27
N ASP A 365 9.76 -6.31 5.89
CA ASP A 365 8.66 -6.57 6.83
C ASP A 365 9.12 -7.41 8.03
N MET A 366 8.54 -7.15 9.21
CA MET A 366 8.90 -7.89 10.43
C MET A 366 8.52 -9.37 10.34
N ASN A 367 7.62 -9.75 9.45
CA ASN A 367 7.22 -11.12 9.18
C ASN A 367 8.08 -11.81 8.10
N ASP A 368 9.01 -11.09 7.44
CA ASP A 368 9.93 -11.67 6.46
C ASP A 368 10.99 -12.51 7.18
N TYR A 369 10.76 -13.82 7.25
CA TYR A 369 11.71 -14.80 7.75
C TYR A 369 12.24 -15.64 6.60
N PHE A 370 13.55 -15.85 6.56
CA PHE A 370 14.14 -16.79 5.61
C PHE A 370 13.61 -18.19 5.90
N ALA A 371 12.79 -18.75 5.01
CA ALA A 371 12.12 -20.03 5.18
C ALA A 371 12.69 -21.10 4.24
N VAL A 372 13.02 -22.25 4.78
CA VAL A 372 13.50 -23.42 4.03
C VAL A 372 12.63 -24.62 4.37
N LEU A 373 12.13 -25.31 3.32
CA LEU A 373 11.36 -26.54 3.47
C LEU A 373 12.32 -27.73 3.60
N LEU A 374 12.30 -28.44 4.73
CA LEU A 374 13.25 -29.48 5.08
C LEU A 374 12.55 -30.74 5.60
N PRO A 375 13.15 -31.93 5.44
CA PRO A 375 12.69 -33.17 6.09
C PRO A 375 12.49 -33.01 7.59
N LYS A 376 11.36 -33.53 8.08
CA LYS A 376 11.00 -33.58 9.50
C LYS A 376 11.91 -34.54 10.29
N ASN A 377 11.88 -34.43 11.63
CA ASN A 377 12.54 -35.33 12.58
C ASN A 377 14.05 -35.49 12.30
N THR A 378 14.68 -34.37 11.94
CA THR A 378 16.07 -34.37 11.47
C THR A 378 16.88 -33.30 12.21
N GLU A 379 18.13 -33.64 12.55
CA GLU A 379 19.10 -32.67 13.08
C GLU A 379 19.76 -31.89 11.94
N TYR A 380 19.83 -30.59 12.10
CA TYR A 380 20.48 -29.65 11.19
C TYR A 380 21.49 -28.80 11.93
N GLU A 381 22.52 -28.37 11.20
CA GLU A 381 23.52 -27.42 11.65
C GLU A 381 23.42 -26.15 10.83
N LEU A 382 23.17 -25.01 11.50
CA LEU A 382 23.21 -23.68 10.92
C LEU A 382 24.60 -23.12 11.06
N ARG A 383 25.16 -22.58 9.96
CA ARG A 383 26.46 -21.89 9.95
C ARG A 383 26.30 -20.48 9.44
N TYR A 384 26.79 -19.51 10.18
CA TYR A 384 26.77 -18.10 9.81
C TYR A 384 27.95 -17.36 10.43
N TYR A 385 28.27 -16.17 9.92
CA TYR A 385 29.31 -15.31 10.47
C TYR A 385 28.67 -14.18 11.29
N ASN A 386 29.28 -13.93 12.47
CA ASN A 386 28.91 -12.77 13.30
C ASN A 386 29.66 -11.49 12.86
N ASP A 387 29.44 -10.35 13.55
CA ASP A 387 30.09 -9.07 13.24
C ASP A 387 31.61 -9.06 13.48
N ALA A 388 32.15 -10.05 14.19
CA ALA A 388 33.57 -10.22 14.41
C ALA A 388 34.22 -11.13 13.34
N ASP A 389 33.51 -11.49 12.27
CA ASP A 389 33.93 -12.47 11.26
C ASP A 389 34.24 -13.87 11.85
N GLU A 390 33.60 -14.21 12.96
CA GLU A 390 33.72 -15.53 13.55
C GLU A 390 32.60 -16.45 13.03
N LEU A 391 32.97 -17.67 12.64
CA LEU A 391 32.00 -18.69 12.25
C LEU A 391 31.25 -19.19 13.49
N VAL A 392 29.95 -18.96 13.50
CA VAL A 392 29.04 -19.48 14.52
C VAL A 392 28.32 -20.72 13.96
N THR A 393 28.24 -21.74 14.80
CA THR A 393 27.54 -22.99 14.48
C THR A 393 26.43 -23.23 15.51
N LYS A 394 25.20 -23.47 15.04
CA LYS A 394 24.03 -23.73 15.89
C LYS A 394 23.36 -25.02 15.47
N GLN A 395 23.23 -25.98 16.41
CA GLN A 395 22.50 -27.24 16.18
C GLN A 395 21.01 -27.03 16.39
N VAL A 396 20.19 -27.59 15.51
CA VAL A 396 18.74 -27.46 15.50
C VAL A 396 18.13 -28.83 15.19
N PHE A 397 17.20 -29.31 16.02
CA PHE A 397 16.36 -30.45 15.72
C PHE A 397 15.02 -29.96 15.19
N LEU A 398 14.73 -30.19 13.89
CA LEU A 398 13.47 -29.87 13.26
C LEU A 398 12.51 -31.05 13.44
N GLY A 399 11.52 -30.89 14.32
CA GLY A 399 10.53 -31.91 14.66
C GLY A 399 9.39 -32.05 13.62
N GLU A 400 8.17 -32.28 14.10
CA GLU A 400 6.97 -32.41 13.28
C GLU A 400 6.43 -31.05 12.81
N GLU A 401 6.55 -30.03 13.64
CA GLU A 401 6.03 -28.69 13.42
C GLU A 401 7.13 -27.77 12.88
N GLU A 402 6.70 -26.67 12.24
CA GLU A 402 7.64 -25.63 11.82
C GLU A 402 8.32 -24.95 13.03
N MET A 403 9.53 -24.43 12.80
CA MET A 403 10.35 -23.85 13.85
C MET A 403 10.94 -22.53 13.38
N LEU A 404 10.87 -21.50 14.23
CA LEU A 404 11.62 -20.25 14.08
C LEU A 404 12.91 -20.32 14.90
N VAL A 405 14.02 -20.03 14.24
CA VAL A 405 15.35 -19.90 14.86
C VAL A 405 15.86 -18.48 14.70
N GLU A 406 16.19 -17.85 15.80
CA GLU A 406 16.81 -16.54 15.83
C GLU A 406 18.34 -16.70 15.81
N ILE A 407 19.03 -15.91 14.99
CA ILE A 407 20.49 -15.80 14.94
C ILE A 407 20.90 -14.35 15.17
N TYR A 408 22.07 -14.16 15.77
CA TYR A 408 22.49 -12.84 16.24
C TYR A 408 23.87 -12.49 15.70
N ALA A 409 24.04 -11.20 15.34
CA ALA A 409 25.31 -10.68 14.84
C ALA A 409 26.31 -10.35 15.97
N ARG A 410 25.83 -10.15 17.23
CA ARG A 410 26.64 -9.86 18.42
C ARG A 410 26.21 -10.70 19.60
#